data_a4b6df74e08c72157ac06edffebcebde
#
_entry.id   a4b6df74e08c72157ac06edffebcebde
#
_cell.length_a   1.000
_cell.length_b   1.000
_cell.length_c   1.000
_cell.angle_alpha   90.00
_cell.angle_beta   90.00
_cell.angle_gamma   90.00
#
_symmetry.space_group_name_H-M   'P 1'
#
loop_
_entity.id
_entity.type
_entity.pdbx_description
1 polymer ?
#
loop_
_entity_poly.entity_id
_entity_poly.type
_entity_poly.pdbx_seq_one_letter_code
_entity_poly.pdbx_strand_id
1 'polypeptide(L)'
;PEPPAAPADPLALPDDLPNGLMLGYSDFAEDDNGSYTVPQAARLEILTRRGGEWTTEVVTDADSNVFHKAMPFTPAEGAPGILTAAGSGAFVRIWRRGAEGFTAETLWTEAFGGRFDRMRDIEVGDLYGDGRPVIAVATHDQGVFAVLRQAVGGAWTVDRMDAHPNTFVHEVEIGDLNGDGKLEVYSTPSEPNRLDGGAQHGEVLRYVPQDGRGSRTVVADLGQRHAKEIWVGDVDGDGRDELYVAVEALTRMENDRLVTVEPVEIRRYEADTPANARVVVATFEDMQCRFLTVGDFDGDGKREMVAAAMRSGLWLLRPGSDPRGEWSVERIDAESGGFEHASVAADLDGDGRHELYVASDTHGELRRYVWVNGRPRRQMIHSRAEPRQRMTWNITPVPVALLGAR
;
A
#
# COMPACT_ATOMS: atom_id res chain seq x y z
N PRO A 1 27.52 -5.44 44.91
CA PRO A 1 26.41 -5.08 44.05
C PRO A 1 26.88 -5.24 42.60
N GLU A 2 26.18 -6.07 41.84
CA GLU A 2 26.39 -6.17 40.39
C GLU A 2 26.17 -4.79 39.78
N PRO A 3 26.98 -4.37 38.79
CA PRO A 3 26.73 -3.14 38.07
C PRO A 3 25.33 -3.24 37.38
N PRO A 4 24.59 -2.13 37.32
CA PRO A 4 23.32 -2.13 36.64
C PRO A 4 23.51 -2.64 35.19
N ALA A 5 22.65 -3.53 34.75
CA ALA A 5 22.68 -4.03 33.38
C ALA A 5 22.72 -2.83 32.41
N ALA A 6 23.58 -2.91 31.39
CA ALA A 6 23.59 -1.88 30.34
C ALA A 6 22.19 -1.77 29.77
N PRO A 7 21.70 -0.54 29.46
CA PRO A 7 20.40 -0.39 28.80
C PRO A 7 20.39 -1.23 27.50
N ALA A 8 19.31 -1.99 27.29
CA ALA A 8 19.15 -2.78 26.08
C ALA A 8 19.27 -1.86 24.85
N ASP A 9 19.92 -2.33 23.79
CA ASP A 9 19.97 -1.61 22.53
C ASP A 9 18.53 -1.46 22.00
N PRO A 10 18.00 -0.24 21.85
CA PRO A 10 16.63 -0.03 21.39
C PRO A 10 16.39 -0.49 19.94
N LEU A 11 17.45 -0.80 19.19
CA LEU A 11 17.38 -1.35 17.84
C LEU A 11 17.52 -2.89 17.80
N ALA A 12 17.79 -3.52 18.95
CA ALA A 12 17.90 -4.97 19.00
C ALA A 12 16.56 -5.62 18.62
N LEU A 13 16.63 -6.65 17.79
CA LEU A 13 15.50 -7.52 17.48
C LEU A 13 15.67 -8.87 18.17
N PRO A 14 14.59 -9.51 18.61
CA PRO A 14 14.62 -10.92 19.03
C PRO A 14 15.25 -11.80 17.98
N ASP A 15 15.89 -12.90 18.40
CA ASP A 15 16.48 -13.87 17.48
C ASP A 15 15.43 -14.50 16.57
N ASP A 16 14.24 -14.76 17.10
CA ASP A 16 13.09 -15.27 16.37
C ASP A 16 11.95 -14.26 16.40
N LEU A 17 11.41 -13.89 15.23
CA LEU A 17 10.24 -13.05 15.13
C LEU A 17 8.98 -13.88 14.82
N PRO A 18 7.82 -13.55 15.45
CA PRO A 18 6.55 -14.21 15.15
C PRO A 18 6.01 -13.85 13.76
N ASN A 19 6.39 -12.69 13.25
CA ASN A 19 6.00 -12.18 11.95
C ASN A 19 7.23 -11.94 11.07
N GLY A 20 7.05 -12.11 9.76
CA GLY A 20 7.97 -11.72 8.72
C GLY A 20 7.41 -10.58 7.87
N LEU A 21 8.11 -10.26 6.79
CA LEU A 21 7.69 -9.27 5.79
C LEU A 21 7.61 -9.92 4.42
N MET A 22 6.55 -9.61 3.69
CA MET A 22 6.39 -9.91 2.27
C MET A 22 6.61 -8.64 1.45
N LEU A 23 7.40 -8.76 0.38
CA LEU A 23 7.68 -7.66 -0.55
C LEU A 23 7.31 -8.09 -1.96
N GLY A 24 6.34 -7.40 -2.55
CA GLY A 24 5.91 -7.59 -3.93
C GLY A 24 6.75 -6.74 -4.88
N TYR A 25 7.25 -7.36 -5.95
CA TYR A 25 8.15 -6.71 -6.89
C TYR A 25 7.69 -6.79 -8.34
N SER A 26 8.16 -5.79 -9.12
CA SER A 26 8.51 -5.98 -10.52
C SER A 26 10.01 -5.96 -10.69
N ASP A 27 10.53 -6.94 -11.43
CA ASP A 27 11.95 -7.05 -11.79
C ASP A 27 12.13 -6.76 -13.28
N PHE A 28 13.25 -6.13 -13.64
CA PHE A 28 13.59 -5.83 -15.03
C PHE A 28 15.00 -6.31 -15.35
N ALA A 29 15.15 -7.03 -16.46
CA ALA A 29 16.45 -7.37 -17.02
C ALA A 29 16.97 -6.26 -17.94
N GLU A 30 18.28 -6.27 -18.16
CA GLU A 30 18.95 -5.37 -19.07
C GLU A 30 18.55 -5.68 -20.52
N ASP A 31 18.27 -4.66 -21.30
CA ASP A 31 18.04 -4.74 -22.74
C ASP A 31 19.35 -4.65 -23.53
N ASP A 32 19.28 -4.78 -24.85
CA ASP A 32 20.45 -4.72 -25.76
C ASP A 32 21.21 -3.38 -25.72
N ASN A 33 20.63 -2.35 -25.10
CA ASN A 33 21.22 -1.02 -24.94
C ASN A 33 21.80 -0.78 -23.55
N GLY A 34 21.79 -1.77 -22.67
CA GLY A 34 22.25 -1.66 -21.29
C GLY A 34 21.26 -0.98 -20.35
N SER A 35 19.97 -0.91 -20.72
CA SER A 35 18.90 -0.34 -19.88
C SER A 35 18.03 -1.44 -19.29
N TYR A 36 17.66 -1.30 -18.04
CA TYR A 36 16.79 -2.27 -17.34
C TYR A 36 15.32 -2.02 -17.69
N THR A 37 14.87 -2.58 -18.81
CA THR A 37 13.53 -2.34 -19.37
C THR A 37 12.77 -3.62 -19.72
N VAL A 38 13.42 -4.80 -19.66
CA VAL A 38 12.79 -6.09 -20.01
C VAL A 38 12.10 -6.68 -18.79
N PRO A 39 10.74 -6.68 -18.72
CA PRO A 39 10.02 -7.20 -17.57
C PRO A 39 10.33 -8.68 -17.34
N GLN A 40 10.52 -9.06 -16.09
CA GLN A 40 10.73 -10.44 -15.65
C GLN A 40 9.45 -10.99 -15.00
N ALA A 41 9.44 -12.28 -14.66
CA ALA A 41 8.36 -12.89 -13.89
C ALA A 41 8.12 -12.13 -12.57
N ALA A 42 6.84 -12.00 -12.19
CA ALA A 42 6.48 -11.38 -10.91
C ALA A 42 7.16 -12.11 -9.75
N ARG A 43 7.66 -11.35 -8.78
CA ARG A 43 8.45 -11.85 -7.66
C ARG A 43 7.91 -11.37 -6.33
N LEU A 44 7.75 -12.30 -5.39
CA LEU A 44 7.46 -12.03 -3.98
C LEU A 44 8.64 -12.55 -3.15
N GLU A 45 9.21 -11.70 -2.32
CA GLU A 45 10.19 -12.10 -1.32
C GLU A 45 9.53 -12.11 0.06
N ILE A 46 9.76 -13.21 0.78
CA ILE A 46 9.25 -13.41 2.14
C ILE A 46 10.47 -13.46 3.06
N LEU A 47 10.63 -12.41 3.84
CA LEU A 47 11.72 -12.28 4.80
C LEU A 47 11.24 -12.76 6.18
N THR A 48 11.98 -13.66 6.78
CA THR A 48 11.75 -14.15 8.15
C THR A 48 13.05 -14.10 8.94
N ARG A 49 12.97 -13.83 10.26
CA ARG A 49 14.12 -13.83 11.15
C ARG A 49 14.06 -15.04 12.06
N ARG A 50 15.15 -15.84 12.06
CA ARG A 50 15.31 -17.04 12.87
C ARG A 50 16.77 -17.15 13.35
N GLY A 51 16.95 -17.50 14.63
CA GLY A 51 18.27 -17.63 15.22
C GLY A 51 19.15 -16.39 15.04
N GLY A 52 18.57 -15.21 15.04
CA GLY A 52 19.29 -13.94 14.83
C GLY A 52 19.55 -13.56 13.37
N GLU A 53 19.20 -14.42 12.40
CA GLU A 53 19.49 -14.19 10.99
C GLU A 53 18.22 -13.97 10.17
N TRP A 54 18.29 -13.06 9.21
CA TRP A 54 17.24 -12.87 8.20
C TRP A 54 17.42 -13.88 7.06
N THR A 55 16.33 -14.56 6.72
CA THR A 55 16.28 -15.48 5.58
C THR A 55 15.23 -15.02 4.61
N THR A 56 15.47 -15.24 3.32
CA THR A 56 14.56 -14.86 2.25
C THR A 56 14.08 -16.09 1.51
N GLU A 57 12.77 -16.24 1.38
CA GLU A 57 12.14 -17.19 0.48
C GLU A 57 11.49 -16.45 -0.69
N VAL A 58 11.55 -17.04 -1.88
CA VAL A 58 11.08 -16.41 -3.11
C VAL A 58 9.93 -17.20 -3.69
N VAL A 59 8.84 -16.49 -4.03
CA VAL A 59 7.74 -16.99 -4.85
C VAL A 59 7.74 -16.23 -6.17
N THR A 60 7.67 -16.94 -7.29
CA THR A 60 7.62 -16.34 -8.64
C THR A 60 6.34 -16.75 -9.35
N ASP A 61 5.79 -15.81 -10.15
CA ASP A 61 4.67 -16.05 -11.04
C ASP A 61 5.09 -15.77 -12.49
N ALA A 62 5.25 -16.82 -13.28
CA ALA A 62 5.67 -16.71 -14.67
C ALA A 62 4.56 -16.18 -15.60
N ASP A 63 3.30 -16.19 -15.16
CA ASP A 63 2.17 -15.68 -15.92
C ASP A 63 1.99 -14.16 -15.78
N SER A 64 2.74 -13.55 -14.87
CA SER A 64 2.68 -12.10 -14.55
C SER A 64 4.08 -11.50 -14.50
N ASN A 65 4.18 -10.17 -14.52
CA ASN A 65 5.47 -9.46 -14.41
C ASN A 65 5.56 -8.54 -13.18
N VAL A 66 4.53 -8.50 -12.36
CA VAL A 66 4.49 -7.72 -11.12
C VAL A 66 3.51 -8.32 -10.13
N PHE A 67 3.88 -8.31 -8.84
CA PHE A 67 2.93 -8.37 -7.74
C PHE A 67 2.72 -6.95 -7.21
N HIS A 68 1.56 -6.37 -7.51
CA HIS A 68 1.22 -5.05 -6.99
C HIS A 68 0.90 -5.10 -5.49
N LYS A 69 0.19 -6.15 -5.08
CA LYS A 69 -0.12 -6.37 -3.65
C LYS A 69 -0.02 -7.85 -3.31
N ALA A 70 0.47 -8.14 -2.12
CA ALA A 70 0.47 -9.47 -1.52
C ALA A 70 0.12 -9.30 -0.04
N MET A 71 -0.79 -10.14 0.46
CA MET A 71 -1.25 -10.06 1.85
C MET A 71 -1.63 -11.44 2.41
N PRO A 72 -1.54 -11.65 3.74
CA PRO A 72 -2.11 -12.84 4.37
C PRO A 72 -3.61 -12.87 4.16
N PHE A 73 -4.15 -14.04 3.85
CA PHE A 73 -5.58 -14.20 3.60
C PHE A 73 -6.11 -15.52 4.12
N THR A 74 -7.23 -15.44 4.81
CA THR A 74 -7.99 -16.61 5.23
C THR A 74 -9.37 -16.56 4.57
N PRO A 75 -9.64 -17.40 3.56
CA PRO A 75 -10.95 -17.46 2.92
C PRO A 75 -12.02 -17.96 3.89
N ALA A 76 -13.29 -17.71 3.60
CA ALA A 76 -14.40 -18.22 4.39
C ALA A 76 -14.42 -19.77 4.43
N GLU A 77 -13.98 -20.40 3.36
CA GLU A 77 -13.83 -21.86 3.25
C GLU A 77 -12.47 -22.20 2.62
N GLY A 78 -11.75 -23.12 3.25
CA GLY A 78 -10.43 -23.54 2.80
C GLY A 78 -9.29 -23.10 3.70
N ALA A 79 -8.07 -23.48 3.36
CA ALA A 79 -6.87 -23.16 4.13
C ALA A 79 -6.44 -21.70 3.88
N PRO A 80 -5.83 -21.03 4.88
CA PRO A 80 -5.22 -19.72 4.69
C PRO A 80 -4.05 -19.77 3.71
N GLY A 81 -3.68 -18.62 3.16
CA GLY A 81 -2.59 -18.48 2.22
C GLY A 81 -2.15 -17.03 2.03
N ILE A 82 -1.41 -16.79 0.97
CA ILE A 82 -1.00 -15.45 0.53
C ILE A 82 -1.87 -15.08 -0.66
N LEU A 83 -2.65 -14.02 -0.53
CA LEU A 83 -3.44 -13.44 -1.63
C LEU A 83 -2.55 -12.47 -2.39
N THR A 84 -2.63 -12.51 -3.73
CA THR A 84 -1.86 -11.60 -4.59
C THR A 84 -2.73 -10.96 -5.66
N ALA A 85 -2.46 -9.69 -5.95
CA ALA A 85 -2.89 -8.97 -7.15
C ALA A 85 -1.70 -8.83 -8.10
N ALA A 86 -1.84 -9.31 -9.34
CA ALA A 86 -0.75 -9.39 -10.30
C ALA A 86 -1.10 -8.76 -11.66
N GLY A 87 -0.11 -8.44 -12.44
CA GLY A 87 -0.22 -7.88 -13.80
C GLY A 87 1.06 -8.05 -14.60
N SER A 88 1.06 -7.66 -15.78
CA SER A 88 0.53 -8.02 -17.06
C SER A 88 0.44 -9.55 -17.24
N GLY A 89 -0.67 -10.04 -17.44
CA GLY A 89 -1.49 -11.12 -16.99
C GLY A 89 -2.12 -10.82 -15.64
N ALA A 90 -3.37 -10.33 -15.71
CA ALA A 90 -4.10 -9.92 -14.53
C ALA A 90 -4.65 -11.15 -13.79
N PHE A 91 -4.10 -11.40 -12.62
CA PHE A 91 -4.51 -12.51 -11.77
C PHE A 91 -4.77 -12.05 -10.34
N VAL A 92 -5.86 -12.55 -9.75
CA VAL A 92 -6.03 -12.66 -8.30
C VAL A 92 -5.81 -14.12 -7.94
N ARG A 93 -4.76 -14.40 -7.16
CA ARG A 93 -4.35 -15.76 -6.79
C ARG A 93 -4.19 -15.88 -5.29
N ILE A 94 -4.47 -17.07 -4.76
CA ILE A 94 -4.06 -17.46 -3.41
C ILE A 94 -2.97 -18.52 -3.50
N TRP A 95 -1.87 -18.27 -2.82
CA TRP A 95 -0.71 -19.16 -2.76
C TRP A 95 -0.71 -19.88 -1.43
N ARG A 96 -0.58 -21.20 -1.48
CA ARG A 96 -0.49 -22.03 -0.30
C ARG A 96 0.77 -22.87 -0.32
N ARG A 97 1.36 -23.02 0.83
CA ARG A 97 2.55 -23.87 0.98
C ARG A 97 2.17 -25.33 0.89
N GLY A 98 2.82 -26.07 -0.01
CA GLY A 98 2.84 -27.51 -0.11
C GLY A 98 4.20 -28.10 0.26
N ALA A 99 4.39 -29.40 0.06
CA ALA A 99 5.65 -30.08 0.34
C ALA A 99 6.83 -29.61 -0.54
N GLU A 100 6.55 -29.18 -1.76
CA GLU A 100 7.56 -28.75 -2.75
C GLU A 100 7.64 -27.23 -2.92
N GLY A 101 7.03 -26.45 -2.03
CA GLY A 101 6.97 -24.99 -2.09
C GLY A 101 5.55 -24.44 -2.23
N PHE A 102 5.43 -23.20 -2.70
CA PHE A 102 4.14 -22.58 -2.89
C PHE A 102 3.45 -22.99 -4.19
N THR A 103 2.15 -23.24 -4.11
CA THR A 103 1.28 -23.50 -5.27
C THR A 103 0.17 -22.47 -5.32
N ALA A 104 -0.18 -22.01 -6.54
CA ALA A 104 -1.21 -21.00 -6.76
C ALA A 104 -2.55 -21.63 -7.12
N GLU A 105 -3.63 -21.07 -6.53
CA GLU A 105 -5.00 -21.23 -6.99
C GLU A 105 -5.46 -19.89 -7.57
N THR A 106 -5.93 -19.88 -8.83
CA THR A 106 -6.47 -18.67 -9.46
C THR A 106 -7.92 -18.47 -9.05
N LEU A 107 -8.20 -17.34 -8.39
CA LEU A 107 -9.56 -16.95 -7.99
C LEU A 107 -10.25 -16.15 -9.09
N TRP A 108 -9.49 -15.29 -9.78
CA TRP A 108 -9.96 -14.52 -10.92
C TRP A 108 -8.81 -14.19 -11.88
N THR A 109 -9.10 -14.24 -13.15
CA THR A 109 -8.25 -13.73 -14.23
C THR A 109 -9.09 -13.21 -15.35
N GLU A 110 -8.65 -12.15 -15.99
CA GLU A 110 -9.32 -11.55 -17.13
C GLU A 110 -8.35 -10.73 -17.98
N ALA A 111 -8.62 -10.64 -19.29
CA ALA A 111 -7.99 -9.70 -20.19
C ALA A 111 -8.92 -8.48 -20.34
N PHE A 112 -8.54 -7.36 -19.73
CA PHE A 112 -9.33 -6.12 -19.78
C PHE A 112 -9.10 -5.34 -21.06
N GLY A 113 -7.99 -5.61 -21.76
CA GLY A 113 -7.52 -4.82 -22.89
C GLY A 113 -6.83 -3.52 -22.42
N GLY A 114 -6.27 -2.77 -23.35
CA GLY A 114 -5.47 -1.60 -23.01
C GLY A 114 -3.98 -1.88 -23.05
N ARG A 115 -3.18 -0.98 -22.47
CA ARG A 115 -1.72 -1.11 -22.48
C ARG A 115 -1.21 -2.10 -21.44
N PHE A 116 -1.91 -2.19 -20.30
CA PHE A 116 -1.52 -3.02 -19.17
C PHE A 116 -2.73 -3.79 -18.63
N ASP A 117 -2.73 -5.09 -18.71
CA ASP A 117 -3.73 -5.92 -18.02
C ASP A 117 -3.23 -6.19 -16.60
N ARG A 118 -3.77 -5.45 -15.63
CA ARG A 118 -3.29 -5.48 -14.25
C ARG A 118 -4.43 -5.49 -13.24
N MET A 119 -4.39 -6.44 -12.31
CA MET A 119 -5.02 -6.26 -11.01
C MET A 119 -4.12 -5.32 -10.23
N ARG A 120 -4.56 -4.08 -9.99
CA ARG A 120 -3.68 -3.04 -9.47
C ARG A 120 -3.63 -3.03 -7.96
N ASP A 121 -4.78 -3.23 -7.34
CA ASP A 121 -4.86 -3.27 -5.89
C ASP A 121 -5.98 -4.18 -5.40
N ILE A 122 -5.85 -4.66 -4.16
CA ILE A 122 -6.82 -5.51 -3.48
C ILE A 122 -6.89 -5.16 -2.00
N GLU A 123 -8.13 -5.15 -1.47
CA GLU A 123 -8.40 -5.09 -0.04
C GLU A 123 -9.37 -6.19 0.38
N VAL A 124 -9.32 -6.58 1.66
CA VAL A 124 -10.14 -7.66 2.21
C VAL A 124 -10.92 -7.16 3.41
N GLY A 125 -12.24 -7.34 3.39
CA GLY A 125 -13.12 -6.98 4.48
C GLY A 125 -14.43 -7.75 4.45
N ASP A 126 -15.18 -7.72 5.57
CA ASP A 126 -16.55 -8.23 5.62
C ASP A 126 -17.52 -7.16 5.07
N LEU A 127 -17.49 -6.96 3.74
CA LEU A 127 -18.25 -5.91 3.07
C LEU A 127 -19.78 -6.09 3.12
N TYR A 128 -20.26 -7.26 3.56
CA TYR A 128 -21.69 -7.55 3.63
C TYR A 128 -22.19 -7.76 5.06
N GLY A 129 -21.31 -7.72 6.08
CA GLY A 129 -21.67 -7.91 7.48
C GLY A 129 -22.14 -9.32 7.82
N ASP A 130 -21.75 -10.32 7.01
CA ASP A 130 -22.14 -11.72 7.19
C ASP A 130 -21.04 -12.60 7.80
N GLY A 131 -19.92 -11.97 8.22
CA GLY A 131 -18.75 -12.64 8.79
C GLY A 131 -17.85 -13.32 7.76
N ARG A 132 -18.09 -13.12 6.47
CA ARG A 132 -17.32 -13.73 5.38
C ARG A 132 -16.44 -12.68 4.70
N PRO A 133 -15.12 -12.93 4.57
CA PRO A 133 -14.24 -11.99 3.89
C PRO A 133 -14.57 -11.91 2.39
N VAL A 134 -14.57 -10.70 1.88
CA VAL A 134 -14.76 -10.34 0.48
C VAL A 134 -13.51 -9.63 0.00
N ILE A 135 -13.09 -9.89 -1.22
CA ILE A 135 -11.93 -9.24 -1.83
C ILE A 135 -12.45 -8.12 -2.75
N ALA A 136 -12.12 -6.88 -2.43
CA ALA A 136 -12.28 -5.72 -3.31
C ALA A 136 -11.07 -5.66 -4.24
N VAL A 137 -11.29 -5.41 -5.55
CA VAL A 137 -10.23 -5.42 -6.56
C VAL A 137 -10.36 -4.22 -7.48
N ALA A 138 -9.28 -3.48 -7.66
CA ALA A 138 -9.14 -2.45 -8.69
C ALA A 138 -8.24 -2.89 -9.84
N THR A 139 -8.56 -2.43 -11.05
CA THR A 139 -7.75 -2.68 -12.25
C THR A 139 -7.17 -1.40 -12.83
N HIS A 140 -6.01 -1.50 -13.48
CA HIS A 140 -5.28 -0.33 -13.92
C HIS A 140 -5.87 0.35 -15.17
N ASP A 141 -6.18 -0.40 -16.23
CA ASP A 141 -6.40 0.23 -17.54
C ASP A 141 -7.85 0.47 -17.94
N GLN A 142 -8.79 -0.27 -17.41
CA GLN A 142 -10.19 -0.19 -17.81
C GLN A 142 -11.10 0.26 -16.66
N GLY A 143 -10.50 0.78 -15.58
CA GLY A 143 -11.22 1.34 -14.46
C GLY A 143 -12.24 0.38 -13.86
N VAL A 144 -11.95 -0.92 -13.87
CA VAL A 144 -12.86 -1.91 -13.30
C VAL A 144 -12.66 -1.95 -11.80
N PHE A 145 -13.74 -1.74 -11.07
CA PHE A 145 -13.87 -2.12 -9.67
C PHE A 145 -14.77 -3.34 -9.56
N ALA A 146 -14.29 -4.37 -8.88
CA ALA A 146 -15.02 -5.61 -8.66
C ALA A 146 -14.88 -6.12 -7.23
N VAL A 147 -15.84 -6.93 -6.80
CA VAL A 147 -15.78 -7.68 -5.54
C VAL A 147 -15.82 -9.17 -5.82
N LEU A 148 -14.93 -9.93 -5.17
CA LEU A 148 -14.90 -11.38 -5.23
C LEU A 148 -15.47 -11.94 -3.93
N ARG A 149 -16.46 -12.81 -4.05
CA ARG A 149 -17.09 -13.51 -2.92
C ARG A 149 -16.94 -15.02 -3.08
N GLN A 150 -16.67 -15.66 -1.97
CA GLN A 150 -16.70 -17.12 -1.92
C GLN A 150 -18.10 -17.59 -1.52
N ALA A 151 -18.77 -18.33 -2.40
CA ALA A 151 -20.06 -18.95 -2.12
C ALA A 151 -19.91 -20.11 -1.12
N VAL A 152 -21.01 -20.52 -0.48
CA VAL A 152 -21.06 -21.77 0.29
C VAL A 152 -20.74 -22.94 -0.65
N GLY A 153 -19.76 -23.76 -0.28
CA GLY A 153 -19.21 -24.81 -1.14
C GLY A 153 -17.91 -24.40 -1.84
N GLY A 154 -17.37 -23.21 -1.54
CA GLY A 154 -16.00 -22.80 -1.87
C GLY A 154 -15.81 -22.12 -3.23
N ALA A 155 -16.82 -22.09 -4.10
CA ALA A 155 -16.71 -21.47 -5.43
C ALA A 155 -16.62 -19.94 -5.33
N TRP A 156 -15.73 -19.33 -6.11
CA TRP A 156 -15.58 -17.88 -6.20
C TRP A 156 -16.51 -17.29 -7.26
N THR A 157 -17.10 -16.15 -6.95
CA THR A 157 -17.91 -15.34 -7.85
C THR A 157 -17.34 -13.93 -7.93
N VAL A 158 -17.41 -13.33 -9.12
CA VAL A 158 -16.93 -11.97 -9.38
C VAL A 158 -18.15 -11.11 -9.71
N ASP A 159 -18.35 -10.04 -8.95
CA ASP A 159 -19.32 -9.01 -9.23
C ASP A 159 -18.63 -7.71 -9.61
N ARG A 160 -18.72 -7.32 -10.88
CA ARG A 160 -18.18 -6.04 -11.34
C ARG A 160 -19.12 -4.93 -10.89
N MET A 161 -18.67 -4.11 -10.00
CA MET A 161 -19.41 -2.99 -9.44
C MET A 161 -19.37 -1.77 -10.36
N ASP A 162 -18.24 -1.55 -11.04
CA ASP A 162 -18.02 -0.41 -11.93
C ASP A 162 -17.01 -0.74 -13.03
N ALA A 163 -17.05 0.01 -14.15
CA ALA A 163 -16.09 -0.08 -15.23
C ALA A 163 -16.10 1.20 -16.08
N HIS A 164 -14.94 1.83 -16.21
CA HIS A 164 -14.73 3.05 -16.97
C HIS A 164 -13.54 2.90 -17.93
N PRO A 165 -13.79 2.73 -19.26
CA PRO A 165 -12.72 2.65 -20.25
C PRO A 165 -11.78 3.86 -20.18
N ASN A 166 -10.49 3.64 -20.44
CA ASN A 166 -9.43 4.65 -20.36
C ASN A 166 -9.30 5.33 -19.00
N THR A 167 -9.61 4.62 -17.93
CA THR A 167 -9.48 5.09 -16.56
C THR A 167 -8.57 4.17 -15.79
N PHE A 168 -7.60 4.75 -15.10
CA PHE A 168 -6.69 4.03 -14.22
C PHE A 168 -7.20 4.11 -12.79
N VAL A 169 -7.44 2.96 -12.15
CA VAL A 169 -7.65 2.89 -10.71
C VAL A 169 -6.35 2.44 -10.07
N HIS A 170 -5.84 3.20 -9.12
CA HIS A 170 -4.55 2.95 -8.50
C HIS A 170 -4.65 2.28 -7.15
N GLU A 171 -5.67 2.64 -6.36
CA GLU A 171 -5.82 2.21 -4.99
C GLU A 171 -7.27 1.86 -4.69
N VAL A 172 -7.48 0.89 -3.81
CA VAL A 172 -8.74 0.63 -3.11
C VAL A 172 -8.47 0.53 -1.62
N GLU A 173 -9.36 1.15 -0.83
CA GLU A 173 -9.35 1.09 0.62
C GLU A 173 -10.74 0.74 1.15
N ILE A 174 -10.79 0.15 2.35
CA ILE A 174 -12.03 -0.22 3.03
C ILE A 174 -12.14 0.56 4.34
N GLY A 175 -13.31 1.15 4.61
CA GLY A 175 -13.59 1.86 5.85
C GLY A 175 -15.06 2.18 6.01
N ASP A 176 -15.41 2.84 7.11
CA ASP A 176 -16.77 3.29 7.45
C ASP A 176 -16.76 4.81 7.71
N LEU A 177 -16.56 5.59 6.64
CA LEU A 177 -16.43 7.05 6.74
C LEU A 177 -17.68 7.72 7.31
N ASN A 178 -18.86 7.14 7.05
CA ASN A 178 -20.12 7.71 7.51
C ASN A 178 -20.56 7.24 8.91
N GLY A 179 -19.85 6.24 9.47
CA GLY A 179 -20.10 5.71 10.82
C GLY A 179 -21.40 4.95 10.95
N ASP A 180 -21.94 4.37 9.86
CA ASP A 180 -23.21 3.63 9.87
C ASP A 180 -23.04 2.13 10.20
N GLY A 181 -21.80 1.67 10.37
CA GLY A 181 -21.44 0.29 10.67
C GLY A 181 -21.37 -0.61 9.44
N LYS A 182 -21.50 -0.07 8.22
CA LYS A 182 -21.28 -0.80 6.98
C LYS A 182 -19.94 -0.42 6.39
N LEU A 183 -19.16 -1.42 6.05
CA LEU A 183 -17.92 -1.16 5.33
C LEU A 183 -18.19 -0.73 3.89
N GLU A 184 -17.52 0.30 3.49
CA GLU A 184 -17.53 0.90 2.17
C GLU A 184 -16.19 0.66 1.49
N VAL A 185 -16.14 0.76 0.17
CA VAL A 185 -14.89 0.68 -0.61
C VAL A 185 -14.63 2.01 -1.29
N TYR A 186 -13.41 2.50 -1.15
CA TYR A 186 -12.93 3.73 -1.75
C TYR A 186 -11.95 3.40 -2.87
N SER A 187 -11.96 4.17 -3.96
CA SER A 187 -11.02 3.98 -5.07
C SER A 187 -10.56 5.30 -5.66
N THR A 188 -9.39 5.28 -6.32
CA THR A 188 -8.75 6.46 -6.91
C THR A 188 -8.71 6.40 -8.43
N PRO A 189 -9.85 6.55 -9.15
CA PRO A 189 -9.81 6.63 -10.60
C PRO A 189 -9.17 7.94 -11.05
N SER A 190 -8.41 7.86 -12.13
CA SER A 190 -7.82 9.00 -12.81
C SER A 190 -7.81 8.78 -14.32
N GLU A 191 -7.64 9.87 -15.08
CA GLU A 191 -7.27 9.75 -16.50
C GLU A 191 -5.97 8.92 -16.66
N PRO A 192 -5.70 8.39 -17.87
CA PRO A 192 -4.49 7.62 -18.13
C PRO A 192 -3.22 8.34 -17.69
N ASN A 193 -2.32 7.57 -17.12
CA ASN A 193 -1.12 8.05 -16.43
C ASN A 193 -0.26 8.97 -17.29
N ARG A 194 0.02 10.15 -16.77
CA ARG A 194 0.99 11.10 -17.29
C ARG A 194 2.18 11.16 -16.33
N LEU A 195 3.33 10.67 -16.80
CA LEU A 195 4.55 10.65 -15.99
C LEU A 195 5.27 12.00 -15.94
N ASP A 196 4.78 12.98 -16.70
CA ASP A 196 5.29 14.36 -16.70
C ASP A 196 4.71 15.24 -15.59
N GLY A 197 3.77 14.69 -14.78
CA GLY A 197 3.10 15.42 -13.72
C GLY A 197 2.16 16.54 -14.20
N GLY A 198 1.84 16.57 -15.50
CA GLY A 198 0.90 17.54 -16.05
C GLY A 198 -0.53 17.31 -15.55
N ALA A 199 -1.41 18.27 -15.88
CA ALA A 199 -2.83 18.20 -15.49
C ALA A 199 -3.45 16.84 -15.89
N GLN A 200 -4.10 16.21 -14.93
CA GLN A 200 -4.72 14.89 -15.05
C GLN A 200 -5.88 14.82 -14.07
N HIS A 201 -7.10 14.67 -14.59
CA HIS A 201 -8.28 14.62 -13.74
C HIS A 201 -8.27 13.37 -12.87
N GLY A 202 -8.64 13.52 -11.60
CA GLY A 202 -8.77 12.44 -10.65
C GLY A 202 -9.88 12.68 -9.63
N GLU A 203 -10.39 11.60 -9.09
CA GLU A 203 -11.45 11.58 -8.08
C GLU A 203 -11.13 10.53 -7.03
N VAL A 204 -11.81 10.57 -5.89
CA VAL A 204 -12.00 9.43 -5.01
C VAL A 204 -13.47 9.05 -5.01
N LEU A 205 -13.73 7.80 -5.33
CA LEU A 205 -15.07 7.23 -5.39
C LEU A 205 -15.33 6.35 -4.18
N ARG A 206 -16.55 6.40 -3.67
CA ARG A 206 -17.08 5.50 -2.66
C ARG A 206 -18.10 4.57 -3.28
N TYR A 207 -18.03 3.31 -2.92
CA TYR A 207 -19.00 2.26 -3.25
C TYR A 207 -19.51 1.61 -1.97
N VAL A 208 -20.79 1.30 -1.94
CA VAL A 208 -21.44 0.52 -0.88
C VAL A 208 -21.86 -0.84 -1.47
N PRO A 209 -21.04 -1.90 -1.37
CA PRO A 209 -21.32 -3.17 -2.04
C PRO A 209 -22.65 -3.80 -1.64
N GLN A 210 -23.11 -3.56 -0.41
CA GLN A 210 -24.41 -4.02 0.09
C GLN A 210 -25.60 -3.41 -0.67
N ASP A 211 -25.44 -2.18 -1.17
CA ASP A 211 -26.49 -1.47 -1.94
C ASP A 211 -26.42 -1.82 -3.44
N GLY A 212 -25.44 -2.66 -3.84
CA GLY A 212 -25.29 -3.19 -5.20
C GLY A 212 -24.65 -2.21 -6.18
N ARG A 213 -24.73 -2.60 -7.47
CA ARG A 213 -24.20 -1.78 -8.56
C ARG A 213 -24.93 -0.45 -8.63
N GLY A 214 -24.17 0.63 -8.83
CA GLY A 214 -24.72 1.99 -8.89
C GLY A 214 -24.71 2.74 -7.55
N SER A 215 -24.17 2.16 -6.47
CA SER A 215 -23.97 2.85 -5.20
C SER A 215 -22.83 3.89 -5.24
N ARG A 216 -22.25 4.09 -6.41
CA ARG A 216 -21.10 5.00 -6.65
C ARG A 216 -21.42 6.44 -6.29
N THR A 217 -20.54 7.05 -5.47
CA THR A 217 -20.57 8.48 -5.15
C THR A 217 -19.16 9.07 -5.20
N VAL A 218 -19.04 10.33 -5.62
CA VAL A 218 -17.77 11.06 -5.56
C VAL A 218 -17.63 11.63 -4.15
N VAL A 219 -16.57 11.23 -3.42
CA VAL A 219 -16.25 11.74 -2.08
C VAL A 219 -15.14 12.79 -2.10
N ALA A 220 -14.27 12.75 -3.12
CA ALA A 220 -13.31 13.83 -3.38
C ALA A 220 -13.18 14.07 -4.88
N ASP A 221 -13.41 15.31 -5.32
CA ASP A 221 -13.11 15.80 -6.67
C ASP A 221 -11.78 16.55 -6.61
N LEU A 222 -10.76 15.99 -7.26
CA LEU A 222 -9.40 16.53 -7.23
C LEU A 222 -9.14 17.53 -8.37
N GLY A 223 -10.13 17.77 -9.23
CA GLY A 223 -10.03 18.68 -10.37
C GLY A 223 -9.02 18.19 -11.39
N GLN A 224 -8.01 19.00 -11.70
CA GLN A 224 -6.94 18.65 -12.65
C GLN A 224 -5.74 17.99 -11.99
N ARG A 225 -5.92 17.47 -10.79
CA ARG A 225 -4.92 16.69 -10.05
C ARG A 225 -5.48 15.30 -9.80
N HIS A 226 -4.62 14.37 -9.40
CA HIS A 226 -5.01 13.00 -9.10
C HIS A 226 -4.31 12.50 -7.86
N ALA A 227 -4.79 11.39 -7.33
CA ALA A 227 -4.17 10.65 -6.27
C ALA A 227 -3.93 9.21 -6.71
N LYS A 228 -2.92 8.58 -6.14
CA LYS A 228 -2.62 7.17 -6.34
C LYS A 228 -2.47 6.44 -5.01
N GLU A 229 -2.69 7.17 -3.94
CA GLU A 229 -2.65 6.67 -2.58
C GLU A 229 -3.74 7.35 -1.78
N ILE A 230 -4.50 6.55 -1.04
CA ILE A 230 -5.47 6.97 -0.03
C ILE A 230 -5.32 6.11 1.21
N TRP A 231 -5.81 6.60 2.32
CA TRP A 231 -5.92 5.85 3.55
C TRP A 231 -7.25 6.18 4.24
N VAL A 232 -7.96 5.17 4.74
CA VAL A 232 -9.23 5.35 5.45
C VAL A 232 -9.12 4.76 6.85
N GLY A 233 -9.49 5.53 7.85
CA GLY A 233 -9.53 5.12 9.24
C GLY A 233 -9.43 6.30 10.21
N ASP A 234 -9.55 6.02 11.49
CA ASP A 234 -9.49 7.00 12.58
C ASP A 234 -8.03 7.33 12.92
N VAL A 235 -7.52 8.47 12.46
CA VAL A 235 -6.17 8.95 12.81
C VAL A 235 -6.19 9.82 14.05
N ASP A 236 -7.19 10.66 14.21
CA ASP A 236 -7.23 11.65 15.29
C ASP A 236 -7.82 11.10 16.61
N GLY A 237 -8.34 9.86 16.58
CA GLY A 237 -8.81 9.15 17.78
C GLY A 237 -10.20 9.57 18.23
N ASP A 238 -11.03 10.15 17.36
CA ASP A 238 -12.39 10.57 17.68
C ASP A 238 -13.43 9.45 17.57
N GLY A 239 -13.01 8.28 17.05
CA GLY A 239 -13.83 7.08 16.89
C GLY A 239 -14.60 7.03 15.57
N ARG A 240 -14.24 7.84 14.59
CA ARG A 240 -14.78 7.85 13.23
C ARG A 240 -13.65 7.71 12.23
N ASP A 241 -13.94 7.09 11.11
CA ASP A 241 -12.97 7.03 10.02
C ASP A 241 -12.93 8.36 9.26
N GLU A 242 -11.73 8.76 8.85
CA GLU A 242 -11.48 9.80 7.86
C GLU A 242 -10.86 9.20 6.61
N LEU A 243 -11.07 9.89 5.51
CA LEU A 243 -10.35 9.64 4.26
C LEU A 243 -9.20 10.64 4.10
N TYR A 244 -7.99 10.13 3.99
CA TYR A 244 -6.81 10.89 3.63
C TYR A 244 -6.42 10.60 2.20
N VAL A 245 -6.10 11.64 1.44
CA VAL A 245 -5.80 11.56 0.00
C VAL A 245 -4.45 12.20 -0.26
N ALA A 246 -3.49 11.42 -0.75
CA ALA A 246 -2.21 11.94 -1.23
C ALA A 246 -2.36 12.46 -2.65
N VAL A 247 -2.63 13.75 -2.79
CA VAL A 247 -2.81 14.42 -4.08
C VAL A 247 -1.45 14.75 -4.68
N GLU A 248 -1.14 14.15 -5.83
CA GLU A 248 0.15 14.33 -6.50
C GLU A 248 0.35 15.79 -6.99
N ALA A 249 1.60 16.21 -7.11
CA ALA A 249 1.95 17.56 -7.56
C ALA A 249 1.39 17.85 -8.95
N LEU A 250 0.98 19.10 -9.17
CA LEU A 250 0.77 19.63 -10.50
C LEU A 250 2.06 20.25 -11.00
N THR A 251 2.56 19.76 -12.12
CA THR A 251 3.79 20.28 -12.73
C THR A 251 3.55 20.79 -14.14
N ARG A 252 4.45 21.60 -14.65
CA ARG A 252 4.48 22.02 -16.06
C ARG A 252 5.89 22.11 -16.57
N MET A 253 6.05 21.95 -17.87
CA MET A 253 7.33 22.18 -18.54
C MET A 253 7.58 23.67 -18.77
N GLU A 254 8.70 24.18 -18.27
CA GLU A 254 9.19 25.54 -18.53
C GLU A 254 10.67 25.46 -18.98
N ASN A 255 10.97 25.91 -20.20
CA ASN A 255 12.32 25.89 -20.74
C ASN A 255 13.01 24.53 -20.58
N ASP A 256 12.34 23.46 -20.99
CA ASP A 256 12.77 22.04 -20.88
C ASP A 256 13.05 21.56 -19.45
N ARG A 257 12.50 22.25 -18.44
CA ARG A 257 12.56 21.84 -17.06
C ARG A 257 11.15 21.63 -16.50
N LEU A 258 11.02 20.60 -15.71
CA LEU A 258 9.79 20.34 -14.97
C LEU A 258 9.75 21.27 -13.74
N VAL A 259 8.70 22.07 -13.64
CA VAL A 259 8.48 23.03 -12.54
C VAL A 259 7.21 22.65 -11.80
N THR A 260 7.28 22.59 -10.49
CA THR A 260 6.12 22.36 -9.61
C THR A 260 5.25 23.62 -9.61
N VAL A 261 3.98 23.48 -9.97
CA VAL A 261 2.98 24.54 -9.90
C VAL A 261 2.24 24.48 -8.56
N GLU A 262 1.86 23.28 -8.14
CA GLU A 262 1.29 22.98 -6.84
C GLU A 262 2.00 21.78 -6.25
N PRO A 263 2.44 21.82 -4.96
CA PRO A 263 3.15 20.75 -4.31
C PRO A 263 2.24 19.54 -4.05
N VAL A 264 2.80 18.44 -3.58
CA VAL A 264 2.02 17.34 -3.03
C VAL A 264 1.22 17.83 -1.83
N GLU A 265 -0.04 17.42 -1.76
CA GLU A 265 -0.94 17.72 -0.64
C GLU A 265 -1.46 16.43 -0.02
N ILE A 266 -1.56 16.41 1.29
CA ILE A 266 -2.38 15.45 2.00
C ILE A 266 -3.68 16.16 2.35
N ARG A 267 -4.80 15.69 1.80
CA ARG A 267 -6.13 16.22 2.06
C ARG A 267 -6.92 15.29 2.94
N ARG A 268 -7.73 15.86 3.82
CA ARG A 268 -8.63 15.14 4.73
C ARG A 268 -10.08 15.36 4.31
N TYR A 269 -10.87 14.29 4.33
CA TYR A 269 -12.30 14.29 4.09
C TYR A 269 -13.00 13.50 5.19
N GLU A 270 -14.14 14.00 5.63
CA GLU A 270 -15.08 13.34 6.52
C GLU A 270 -16.40 13.11 5.77
N ALA A 271 -17.33 12.41 6.39
CA ALA A 271 -18.62 12.06 5.79
C ALA A 271 -19.41 13.28 5.25
N ASP A 272 -19.32 14.43 5.91
CA ASP A 272 -20.01 15.67 5.56
C ASP A 272 -19.14 16.65 4.77
N THR A 273 -17.91 16.31 4.45
CA THR A 273 -17.02 17.16 3.64
C THR A 273 -17.51 17.21 2.20
N PRO A 274 -17.80 18.40 1.63
CA PRO A 274 -18.15 18.49 0.22
C PRO A 274 -17.05 17.94 -0.69
N ALA A 275 -17.40 17.16 -1.71
CA ALA A 275 -16.43 16.50 -2.58
C ALA A 275 -15.41 17.45 -3.23
N ASN A 276 -15.81 18.69 -3.53
CA ASN A 276 -14.95 19.74 -4.08
C ASN A 276 -14.20 20.56 -3.02
N ALA A 277 -14.31 20.20 -1.74
CA ALA A 277 -13.54 20.87 -0.69
C ALA A 277 -12.05 20.51 -0.79
N ARG A 278 -11.20 21.44 -0.36
CA ARG A 278 -9.75 21.28 -0.31
C ARG A 278 -9.28 21.49 1.12
N VAL A 279 -9.51 20.50 1.97
CA VAL A 279 -9.05 20.52 3.36
C VAL A 279 -7.64 19.93 3.40
N VAL A 280 -6.63 20.80 3.26
CA VAL A 280 -5.22 20.42 3.22
C VAL A 280 -4.68 20.37 4.64
N VAL A 281 -4.19 19.21 5.08
CA VAL A 281 -3.58 19.03 6.40
C VAL A 281 -2.04 19.06 6.34
N ALA A 282 -1.45 18.72 5.21
CA ALA A 282 0.00 18.79 5.00
C ALA A 282 0.36 19.09 3.54
N THR A 283 1.53 19.71 3.34
CA THR A 283 2.15 19.90 2.03
C THR A 283 3.63 19.65 2.10
N PHE A 284 4.21 19.11 1.02
CA PHE A 284 5.67 18.96 0.87
C PHE A 284 6.09 18.93 -0.59
N GLU A 285 7.31 19.37 -0.83
CA GLU A 285 7.88 19.44 -2.17
C GLU A 285 8.30 18.05 -2.66
N ASP A 286 7.52 17.47 -3.54
CA ASP A 286 7.83 16.30 -4.36
C ASP A 286 6.89 16.26 -5.57
N MET A 287 7.07 15.29 -6.46
CA MET A 287 6.13 15.01 -7.54
C MET A 287 5.02 14.06 -7.10
N GLN A 288 5.36 13.07 -6.29
CA GLN A 288 4.49 11.96 -5.95
C GLN A 288 4.65 11.56 -4.48
N CYS A 289 3.55 11.14 -3.87
CA CYS A 289 3.49 10.41 -2.61
C CYS A 289 2.69 9.13 -2.86
N ARG A 290 3.31 7.99 -2.60
CA ARG A 290 2.78 6.69 -3.01
C ARG A 290 2.39 5.78 -1.87
N PHE A 291 2.72 6.16 -0.64
CA PHE A 291 2.29 5.45 0.56
C PHE A 291 1.99 6.42 1.68
N LEU A 292 0.85 6.20 2.32
CA LEU A 292 0.46 6.77 3.60
C LEU A 292 0.43 5.64 4.63
N THR A 293 1.30 5.71 5.61
CA THR A 293 1.42 4.67 6.64
C THR A 293 1.07 5.25 8.00
N VAL A 294 0.07 4.67 8.65
CA VAL A 294 -0.46 5.17 9.93
C VAL A 294 -0.10 4.21 11.05
N GLY A 295 0.36 4.75 12.18
CA GLY A 295 0.70 3.98 13.37
C GLY A 295 0.95 4.87 14.58
N ASP A 296 0.97 4.29 15.77
CA ASP A 296 1.49 4.91 16.98
C ASP A 296 3.00 4.59 17.05
N PHE A 297 3.81 5.44 16.39
CA PHE A 297 5.24 5.15 16.25
C PHE A 297 6.06 5.54 17.47
N ASP A 298 5.65 6.57 18.22
CA ASP A 298 6.38 7.02 19.42
C ASP A 298 5.83 6.44 20.73
N GLY A 299 4.72 5.70 20.67
CA GLY A 299 4.13 4.96 21.78
C GLY A 299 3.37 5.87 22.77
N ASP A 300 2.88 7.03 22.32
CA ASP A 300 2.12 7.95 23.16
C ASP A 300 0.59 7.67 23.16
N GLY A 301 0.15 6.68 22.38
CA GLY A 301 -1.24 6.25 22.23
C GLY A 301 -2.01 7.04 21.19
N LYS A 302 -1.36 7.92 20.44
CA LYS A 302 -1.94 8.64 19.31
C LYS A 302 -1.36 8.09 18.01
N ARG A 303 -2.07 8.31 16.94
CA ARG A 303 -1.61 7.87 15.62
C ARG A 303 -0.93 9.02 14.89
N GLU A 304 0.18 8.71 14.26
CA GLU A 304 0.82 9.55 13.29
C GLU A 304 0.69 8.93 11.90
N MET A 305 0.90 9.78 10.90
CA MET A 305 0.98 9.35 9.52
C MET A 305 2.39 9.58 8.97
N VAL A 306 2.95 8.61 8.26
CA VAL A 306 4.16 8.78 7.46
C VAL A 306 3.79 8.80 5.99
N ALA A 307 4.14 9.89 5.31
CA ALA A 307 4.03 10.03 3.87
C ALA A 307 5.37 9.67 3.22
N ALA A 308 5.37 8.63 2.37
CA ALA A 308 6.55 8.18 1.64
C ALA A 308 6.57 8.84 0.26
N ALA A 309 7.33 9.93 0.14
CA ALA A 309 7.48 10.68 -1.09
C ALA A 309 8.51 10.03 -2.03
N MET A 310 8.34 10.20 -3.34
CA MET A 310 9.16 9.52 -4.34
C MET A 310 10.64 9.89 -4.24
N ARG A 311 10.97 11.17 -3.99
CA ARG A 311 12.33 11.71 -4.01
C ARG A 311 12.73 12.46 -2.76
N SER A 312 11.80 13.15 -2.12
CA SER A 312 12.12 14.02 -0.99
C SER A 312 12.22 13.29 0.35
N GLY A 313 11.95 11.98 0.37
CA GLY A 313 12.14 11.14 1.54
C GLY A 313 10.86 10.81 2.29
N LEU A 314 10.99 10.61 3.59
CA LEU A 314 9.91 10.27 4.50
C LEU A 314 9.51 11.49 5.32
N TRP A 315 8.21 11.75 5.39
CA TRP A 315 7.61 12.87 6.09
C TRP A 315 6.66 12.37 7.16
N LEU A 316 6.94 12.72 8.41
CA LEU A 316 6.09 12.40 9.56
C LEU A 316 5.10 13.55 9.77
N LEU A 317 3.82 13.20 9.77
CA LEU A 317 2.69 14.11 9.90
C LEU A 317 1.98 13.81 11.22
N ARG A 318 1.80 14.84 12.05
CA ARG A 318 1.10 14.70 13.33
C ARG A 318 -0.11 15.62 13.37
N PRO A 319 -1.30 15.09 13.70
CA PRO A 319 -2.47 15.91 13.95
C PRO A 319 -2.20 16.97 15.04
N GLY A 320 -2.70 18.18 14.82
CA GLY A 320 -2.73 19.21 15.84
C GLY A 320 -3.93 19.07 16.78
N SER A 321 -4.16 20.09 17.61
CA SER A 321 -5.36 20.15 18.47
C SER A 321 -6.67 20.33 17.64
N ASP A 322 -6.56 20.83 16.43
CA ASP A 322 -7.61 20.82 15.41
C ASP A 322 -7.14 19.92 14.27
N PRO A 323 -7.66 18.69 14.15
CA PRO A 323 -7.22 17.73 13.13
C PRO A 323 -7.62 18.14 11.71
N ARG A 324 -8.56 19.08 11.54
CA ARG A 324 -8.92 19.68 10.24
C ARG A 324 -7.97 20.80 9.84
N GLY A 325 -7.17 21.30 10.77
CA GLY A 325 -6.17 22.33 10.53
C GLY A 325 -4.89 21.77 9.94
N GLU A 326 -3.90 22.62 9.78
CA GLU A 326 -2.56 22.21 9.33
C GLU A 326 -1.87 21.37 10.40
N TRP A 327 -1.35 20.21 10.00
CA TRP A 327 -0.60 19.29 10.84
C TRP A 327 0.87 19.70 10.93
N SER A 328 1.55 19.24 11.98
CA SER A 328 2.99 19.36 12.00
C SER A 328 3.62 18.40 10.99
N VAL A 329 4.57 18.90 10.19
CA VAL A 329 5.23 18.17 9.10
C VAL A 329 6.73 18.15 9.38
N GLU A 330 7.30 16.96 9.58
CA GLU A 330 8.71 16.75 9.86
C GLU A 330 9.31 15.78 8.85
N ARG A 331 10.37 16.17 8.15
CA ARG A 331 11.10 15.23 7.30
C ARG A 331 12.03 14.37 8.14
N ILE A 332 11.69 13.09 8.29
CA ILE A 332 12.41 12.15 9.17
C ILE A 332 13.56 11.41 8.47
N ASP A 333 13.52 11.25 7.15
CA ASP A 333 14.65 10.72 6.37
C ASP A 333 14.66 11.33 4.97
N ALA A 334 15.68 12.12 4.65
CA ALA A 334 15.88 12.74 3.34
C ALA A 334 16.61 11.83 2.34
N GLU A 335 17.19 10.73 2.82
CA GLU A 335 17.97 9.77 2.01
C GLU A 335 17.16 8.55 1.60
N SER A 336 15.87 8.46 1.96
CA SER A 336 14.97 7.41 1.50
C SER A 336 14.30 7.83 0.20
N GLY A 337 14.00 6.86 -0.68
CA GLY A 337 13.31 7.16 -1.92
C GLY A 337 13.07 5.92 -2.77
N GLY A 338 12.12 6.02 -3.69
CA GLY A 338 11.74 4.98 -4.63
C GLY A 338 10.56 5.43 -5.49
N PHE A 339 10.35 4.79 -6.63
CA PHE A 339 9.22 5.13 -7.49
C PHE A 339 7.89 4.91 -6.79
N GLU A 340 7.70 3.78 -6.14
CA GLU A 340 6.55 3.51 -5.26
C GLU A 340 6.86 3.87 -3.80
N HIS A 341 8.08 3.62 -3.32
CA HIS A 341 8.56 3.93 -1.97
C HIS A 341 7.70 3.25 -0.89
N ALA A 342 7.40 1.95 -1.11
CA ALA A 342 6.50 1.18 -0.28
C ALA A 342 6.89 1.19 1.20
N SER A 343 5.89 1.36 2.07
CA SER A 343 6.08 1.38 3.51
C SER A 343 4.92 0.71 4.24
N VAL A 344 5.17 0.25 5.47
CA VAL A 344 4.16 -0.37 6.33
C VAL A 344 4.49 -0.13 7.80
N ALA A 345 3.47 0.09 8.62
CA ALA A 345 3.54 0.04 10.07
C ALA A 345 3.28 -1.40 10.53
N ALA A 346 4.17 -1.98 11.31
CA ALA A 346 4.00 -3.33 11.82
C ALA A 346 4.71 -3.52 13.15
N ASP A 347 4.11 -4.29 14.03
CA ASP A 347 4.73 -4.84 15.24
C ASP A 347 5.23 -6.24 14.92
N LEU A 348 6.49 -6.34 14.42
CA LEU A 348 7.04 -7.65 14.04
C LEU A 348 7.54 -8.44 15.23
N ASP A 349 7.96 -7.79 16.31
CA ASP A 349 8.54 -8.44 17.48
C ASP A 349 7.49 -8.73 18.58
N GLY A 350 6.29 -8.19 18.45
CA GLY A 350 5.16 -8.45 19.35
C GLY A 350 5.27 -7.69 20.67
N ASP A 351 5.98 -6.56 20.69
CA ASP A 351 6.15 -5.72 21.89
C ASP A 351 4.99 -4.74 22.11
N GLY A 352 4.04 -4.67 21.17
CA GLY A 352 2.85 -3.81 21.20
C GLY A 352 3.07 -2.41 20.64
N ARG A 353 4.21 -2.15 19.99
CA ARG A 353 4.51 -0.89 19.30
C ARG A 353 4.65 -1.12 17.81
N HIS A 354 4.29 -0.12 17.04
CA HIS A 354 4.54 -0.17 15.61
C HIS A 354 5.92 0.36 15.27
N GLU A 355 6.66 -0.41 14.47
CA GLU A 355 7.78 0.13 13.73
C GLU A 355 7.35 0.47 12.32
N LEU A 356 8.10 1.37 11.69
CA LEU A 356 7.94 1.67 10.27
C LEU A 356 8.96 0.88 9.45
N TYR A 357 8.49 0.13 8.47
CA TYR A 357 9.32 -0.59 7.50
C TYR A 357 9.17 0.06 6.13
N VAL A 358 10.28 0.32 5.45
CA VAL A 358 10.32 1.09 4.20
C VAL A 358 11.26 0.46 3.19
N ALA A 359 10.79 0.25 1.97
CA ALA A 359 11.65 -0.11 0.84
C ALA A 359 12.23 1.15 0.20
N SER A 360 13.48 1.47 0.52
CA SER A 360 14.23 2.52 -0.15
C SER A 360 14.85 1.97 -1.44
N ASP A 361 14.05 1.90 -2.51
CA ASP A 361 14.47 1.31 -3.79
C ASP A 361 15.64 2.04 -4.43
N THR A 362 15.74 3.36 -4.24
CA THR A 362 16.88 4.17 -4.68
C THR A 362 18.22 3.66 -4.14
N HIS A 363 18.22 3.05 -2.95
CA HIS A 363 19.40 2.52 -2.28
C HIS A 363 19.45 0.98 -2.29
N GLY A 364 18.36 0.31 -2.71
CA GLY A 364 18.24 -1.15 -2.63
C GLY A 364 18.18 -1.68 -1.20
N GLU A 365 17.60 -0.92 -0.28
CA GLU A 365 17.55 -1.23 1.13
C GLU A 365 16.12 -1.41 1.61
N LEU A 366 15.92 -2.38 2.52
CA LEU A 366 14.77 -2.43 3.39
C LEU A 366 15.18 -1.88 4.75
N ARG A 367 14.52 -0.84 5.17
CA ARG A 367 14.83 -0.06 6.38
C ARG A 367 13.73 -0.24 7.42
N ARG A 368 14.14 -0.37 8.69
CA ARG A 368 13.29 -0.30 9.88
C ARG A 368 13.56 1.03 10.59
N TYR A 369 12.52 1.69 11.04
CA TYR A 369 12.60 2.88 11.87
C TYR A 369 11.91 2.62 13.20
N VAL A 370 12.61 2.88 14.29
CA VAL A 370 12.15 2.74 15.67
C VAL A 370 12.26 4.10 16.35
N TRP A 371 11.25 4.50 17.07
CA TRP A 371 11.30 5.77 17.80
C TRP A 371 11.99 5.61 19.15
N VAL A 372 13.07 6.36 19.35
CA VAL A 372 13.85 6.41 20.58
C VAL A 372 13.87 7.83 21.09
N ASN A 373 13.28 8.07 22.27
CA ASN A 373 13.13 9.41 22.85
C ASN A 373 12.47 10.41 21.87
N GLY A 374 11.38 9.99 21.22
CA GLY A 374 10.60 10.80 20.29
C GLY A 374 11.26 11.06 18.92
N ARG A 375 12.36 10.37 18.59
CA ARG A 375 13.07 10.51 17.32
C ARG A 375 13.24 9.17 16.62
N PRO A 376 13.02 9.08 15.29
CA PRO A 376 13.25 7.87 14.55
C PRO A 376 14.74 7.52 14.49
N ARG A 377 15.02 6.25 14.68
CA ARG A 377 16.33 5.63 14.48
C ARG A 377 16.22 4.62 13.34
N ARG A 378 17.03 4.81 12.31
CA ARG A 378 17.07 3.95 11.12
C ARG A 378 18.00 2.77 11.34
N GLN A 379 17.51 1.59 10.95
CA GLN A 379 18.25 0.34 10.85
C GLN A 379 18.03 -0.27 9.47
N MET A 380 19.09 -0.62 8.77
CA MET A 380 18.99 -1.44 7.55
C MET A 380 18.81 -2.91 7.97
N ILE A 381 17.73 -3.56 7.54
CA ILE A 381 17.45 -4.96 7.88
C ILE A 381 17.69 -5.92 6.71
N HIS A 382 17.64 -5.42 5.47
CA HIS A 382 17.94 -6.20 4.28
C HIS A 382 18.50 -5.29 3.19
N SER A 383 19.48 -5.79 2.42
CA SER A 383 20.07 -5.08 1.28
C SER A 383 20.00 -5.94 0.04
N ARG A 384 19.62 -5.31 -1.07
CA ARG A 384 19.54 -5.93 -2.40
C ARG A 384 20.75 -5.52 -3.23
N ALA A 385 21.31 -6.48 -3.97
CA ALA A 385 22.55 -6.25 -4.73
C ALA A 385 22.39 -5.23 -5.85
N GLU A 386 21.19 -5.09 -6.44
CA GLU A 386 20.95 -4.31 -7.64
C GLU A 386 19.65 -3.49 -7.53
N PRO A 387 19.69 -2.32 -6.86
CA PRO A 387 18.51 -1.52 -6.55
C PRO A 387 17.77 -0.97 -7.78
N ARG A 388 18.46 -0.79 -8.91
CA ARG A 388 17.89 -0.15 -10.11
C ARG A 388 17.06 -1.09 -10.99
N GLN A 389 17.08 -2.39 -10.71
CA GLN A 389 16.37 -3.42 -11.48
C GLN A 389 15.00 -3.74 -10.92
N ARG A 390 14.68 -3.25 -9.73
CA ARG A 390 13.46 -3.61 -8.99
C ARG A 390 12.68 -2.40 -8.55
N MET A 391 11.35 -2.56 -8.56
CA MET A 391 10.43 -1.66 -7.89
C MET A 391 9.65 -2.46 -6.87
N THR A 392 9.65 -1.99 -5.61
CA THR A 392 8.86 -2.56 -4.53
C THR A 392 7.49 -1.92 -4.54
N TRP A 393 6.48 -2.70 -4.90
CA TRP A 393 5.10 -2.22 -4.99
C TRP A 393 4.34 -2.29 -3.68
N ASN A 394 4.71 -3.24 -2.82
CA ASN A 394 3.99 -3.49 -1.57
C ASN A 394 4.93 -4.10 -0.54
N ILE A 395 4.72 -3.76 0.72
CA ILE A 395 5.28 -4.43 1.90
C ILE A 395 4.12 -4.77 2.82
N THR A 396 4.07 -6.03 3.28
CA THR A 396 3.01 -6.48 4.19
C THR A 396 3.59 -7.43 5.23
N PRO A 397 3.23 -7.32 6.52
CA PRO A 397 3.60 -8.29 7.51
C PRO A 397 2.92 -9.64 7.24
N VAL A 398 3.61 -10.74 7.55
CA VAL A 398 3.07 -12.09 7.42
C VAL A 398 3.35 -12.90 8.68
N PRO A 399 2.33 -13.52 9.30
CA PRO A 399 2.55 -14.45 10.39
C PRO A 399 3.40 -15.64 9.93
N VAL A 400 4.48 -15.94 10.65
CA VAL A 400 5.35 -17.06 10.30
C VAL A 400 4.58 -18.38 10.34
N ALA A 401 3.58 -18.50 11.20
CA ALA A 401 2.72 -19.69 11.28
C ALA A 401 1.97 -19.98 9.96
N LEU A 402 1.64 -18.95 9.16
CA LEU A 402 0.99 -19.09 7.86
C LEU A 402 1.94 -19.67 6.80
N LEU A 403 3.24 -19.49 6.99
CA LEU A 403 4.26 -19.98 6.07
C LEU A 403 4.57 -21.49 6.25
N GLY A 404 4.02 -22.12 7.30
CA GLY A 404 4.25 -23.53 7.64
C GLY A 404 5.62 -23.80 8.26
N ALA A 405 5.77 -24.93 8.93
CA ALA A 405 7.07 -25.40 9.40
C ALA A 405 7.92 -25.84 8.19
N ARG A 406 9.17 -25.41 8.14
CA ARG A 406 10.19 -26.03 7.28
C ARG A 406 10.73 -27.29 7.91
#